data_0aaa027471f88693524152021f79fa10
#
_entry.id   0aaa027471f88693524152021f79fa10
#
_cell.length_a   1.000
_cell.length_b   1.000
_cell.length_c   1.000
_cell.angle_alpha   90.00
_cell.angle_beta   90.00
_cell.angle_gamma   90.00
#
_symmetry.space_group_name_H-M   'P 1'
#
loop_
_entity.id
_entity.type
_entity.pdbx_description
1 polymer ?
#
loop_
_entity_poly.entity_id
_entity_poly.type
_entity_poly.pdbx_seq_one_letter_code
_entity_poly.pdbx_strand_id
1 'polypeptide(L)'
;PDWNFWAGQINALAAQHALGQMTFDISDVPLPLPQWHSQCRQLLELRKQRFFFSPLCLQPKMAFSYRVPVTQQLLHEKLSALSLSMQDARQADALAILQELQSMVSHSMSDEVCSFVMTQLTVQMYSLSSSFGVEPASGPLLLGTQRPASAEAMFTSCREQMTQLFSNIRNLRTTSNTTIDEVCRFV
;
A
#
# COMPACT_ATOMS: atom_id res chain seq x y z
N PRO A 1 -12.72 -17.96 -23.05
CA PRO A 1 -11.64 -18.76 -22.45
C PRO A 1 -11.35 -18.25 -21.04
N ASP A 2 -11.09 -19.19 -20.13
CA ASP A 2 -10.61 -18.82 -18.79
C ASP A 2 -9.11 -18.49 -18.86
N TRP A 3 -8.82 -17.20 -19.05
CA TRP A 3 -7.45 -16.72 -19.21
C TRP A 3 -6.62 -16.88 -17.93
N ASN A 4 -7.24 -16.84 -16.75
CA ASN A 4 -6.54 -17.09 -15.48
C ASN A 4 -6.07 -18.54 -15.38
N PHE A 5 -6.87 -19.49 -15.85
CA PHE A 5 -6.46 -20.89 -15.94
C PHE A 5 -5.23 -21.05 -16.86
N TRP A 6 -5.26 -20.47 -18.07
CA TRP A 6 -4.12 -20.54 -18.99
C TRP A 6 -2.88 -19.83 -18.47
N ALA A 7 -3.04 -18.66 -17.86
CA ALA A 7 -1.93 -17.94 -17.21
C ALA A 7 -1.31 -18.78 -16.09
N GLY A 8 -2.12 -19.49 -15.31
CA GLY A 8 -1.65 -20.41 -14.27
C GLY A 8 -0.84 -21.58 -14.86
N GLN A 9 -1.32 -22.20 -15.95
CA GLN A 9 -0.60 -23.29 -16.61
C GLN A 9 0.75 -22.83 -17.17
N ILE A 10 0.80 -21.68 -17.83
CA ILE A 10 2.05 -21.11 -18.37
C ILE A 10 3.02 -20.80 -17.24
N ASN A 11 2.56 -20.24 -16.12
CA ASN A 11 3.42 -19.96 -14.97
C ASN A 11 3.93 -21.25 -14.30
N ALA A 12 3.12 -22.31 -14.26
CA ALA A 12 3.57 -23.61 -13.76
C ALA A 12 4.72 -24.20 -14.63
N LEU A 13 4.58 -24.07 -15.97
CA LEU A 13 5.65 -24.46 -16.89
C LEU A 13 6.90 -23.57 -16.75
N ALA A 14 6.71 -22.24 -16.64
CA ALA A 14 7.80 -21.29 -16.46
C ALA A 14 8.61 -21.61 -15.19
N ALA A 15 7.93 -21.95 -14.09
CA ALA A 15 8.58 -22.34 -12.84
C ALA A 15 9.44 -23.60 -12.97
N GLN A 16 9.01 -24.60 -13.77
CA GLN A 16 9.80 -25.81 -14.04
C GLN A 16 11.13 -25.50 -14.76
N HIS A 17 11.18 -24.41 -15.50
CA HIS A 17 12.37 -23.96 -16.23
C HIS A 17 13.11 -22.82 -15.54
N ALA A 18 12.87 -22.58 -14.24
CA ALA A 18 13.44 -21.48 -13.44
C ALA A 18 13.23 -20.08 -14.05
N LEU A 19 12.16 -19.93 -14.85
CA LEU A 19 11.72 -18.64 -15.35
C LEU A 19 10.89 -17.92 -14.27
N GLY A 20 11.00 -16.60 -14.23
CA GLY A 20 10.21 -15.79 -13.30
C GLY A 20 8.70 -15.85 -13.58
N GLN A 21 7.91 -15.38 -12.62
CA GLN A 21 6.45 -15.28 -12.79
C GLN A 21 6.10 -14.34 -13.95
N MET A 22 5.28 -14.84 -14.87
CA MET A 22 4.79 -14.09 -16.01
C MET A 22 3.40 -13.53 -15.70
N THR A 23 3.14 -12.32 -16.17
CA THR A 23 1.84 -11.67 -16.11
C THR A 23 1.37 -11.34 -17.52
N PHE A 24 0.04 -11.40 -17.75
CA PHE A 24 -0.53 -11.29 -19.08
C PHE A 24 -1.53 -10.13 -19.13
N ASP A 25 -1.36 -9.24 -20.12
CA ASP A 25 -2.32 -8.20 -20.45
C ASP A 25 -3.04 -8.63 -21.73
N ILE A 26 -4.35 -8.87 -21.64
CA ILE A 26 -5.12 -9.53 -22.71
C ILE A 26 -6.20 -8.59 -23.21
N SER A 27 -6.30 -8.44 -24.52
CA SER A 27 -7.39 -7.71 -25.16
C SER A 27 -8.75 -8.40 -24.92
N ASP A 28 -9.79 -7.62 -24.69
CA ASP A 28 -11.15 -8.12 -24.52
C ASP A 28 -11.72 -8.71 -25.81
N VAL A 29 -11.25 -8.24 -26.96
CA VAL A 29 -11.72 -8.65 -28.29
C VAL A 29 -10.58 -8.88 -29.26
N PRO A 30 -10.68 -9.87 -30.14
CA PRO A 30 -9.76 -10.00 -31.25
C PRO A 30 -9.95 -8.81 -32.21
N LEU A 31 -8.85 -8.19 -32.61
CA LEU A 31 -8.88 -7.00 -33.45
C LEU A 31 -8.10 -7.22 -34.75
N PRO A 32 -8.56 -6.64 -35.87
CA PRO A 32 -7.81 -6.64 -37.10
C PRO A 32 -6.53 -5.79 -36.98
N LEU A 33 -5.50 -6.16 -37.72
CA LEU A 33 -4.16 -5.53 -37.72
C LEU A 33 -4.14 -3.99 -37.66
N PRO A 34 -4.99 -3.26 -38.42
CA PRO A 34 -4.99 -1.80 -38.38
C PRO A 34 -5.31 -1.19 -37.02
N GLN A 35 -5.98 -1.94 -36.15
CA GLN A 35 -6.39 -1.47 -34.81
C GLN A 35 -5.39 -1.86 -33.72
N TRP A 36 -4.36 -2.64 -34.02
CA TRP A 36 -3.39 -3.14 -33.04
C TRP A 36 -2.65 -2.02 -32.32
N HIS A 37 -2.31 -0.94 -33.02
CA HIS A 37 -1.58 0.17 -32.40
C HIS A 37 -2.37 0.81 -31.25
N SER A 38 -3.66 1.08 -31.46
CA SER A 38 -4.53 1.63 -30.41
C SER A 38 -4.71 0.66 -29.26
N GLN A 39 -4.83 -0.63 -29.56
CA GLN A 39 -4.99 -1.67 -28.54
C GLN A 39 -3.71 -1.85 -27.72
N CYS A 40 -2.54 -1.88 -28.36
CA CYS A 40 -1.27 -1.95 -27.62
C CYS A 40 -1.11 -0.76 -26.67
N ARG A 41 -1.52 0.44 -27.08
CA ARG A 41 -1.50 1.62 -26.21
C ARG A 41 -2.44 1.44 -25.02
N GLN A 42 -3.66 0.91 -25.21
CA GLN A 42 -4.58 0.62 -24.10
C GLN A 42 -4.01 -0.43 -23.14
N LEU A 43 -3.38 -1.48 -23.66
CA LEU A 43 -2.74 -2.51 -22.82
C LEU A 43 -1.54 -1.94 -22.05
N LEU A 44 -0.77 -1.03 -22.63
CA LEU A 44 0.32 -0.35 -21.92
C LEU A 44 -0.20 0.54 -20.78
N GLU A 45 -1.31 1.26 -20.99
CA GLU A 45 -1.96 2.00 -19.90
C GLU A 45 -2.51 1.06 -18.81
N LEU A 46 -3.10 -0.05 -19.21
CA LEU A 46 -3.58 -1.08 -18.31
C LEU A 46 -2.44 -1.65 -17.43
N ARG A 47 -1.26 -1.83 -18.01
CA ARG A 47 -0.06 -2.30 -17.31
C ARG A 47 0.34 -1.39 -16.14
N LYS A 48 0.13 -0.08 -16.24
CA LYS A 48 0.38 0.87 -15.14
C LYS A 48 -0.51 0.59 -13.92
N GLN A 49 -1.72 0.09 -14.16
CA GLN A 49 -2.68 -0.24 -13.10
C GLN A 49 -2.31 -1.52 -12.32
N ARG A 50 -1.36 -2.33 -12.82
CA ARG A 50 -0.86 -3.51 -12.11
C ARG A 50 -0.23 -3.18 -10.75
N PHE A 51 0.21 -1.95 -10.56
CA PHE A 51 0.67 -1.48 -9.26
C PHE A 51 -0.43 -1.58 -8.20
N PHE A 52 -1.68 -1.29 -8.56
CA PHE A 52 -2.83 -1.31 -7.64
C PHE A 52 -3.52 -2.66 -7.57
N PHE A 53 -3.43 -3.41 -8.65
CA PHE A 53 -4.17 -4.65 -8.83
C PHE A 53 -3.30 -5.66 -9.58
N SER A 54 -2.93 -6.75 -8.92
CA SER A 54 -1.92 -7.70 -9.38
C SER A 54 -2.51 -9.08 -9.75
N PRO A 55 -3.52 -9.20 -10.65
CA PRO A 55 -3.93 -10.49 -11.15
C PRO A 55 -2.87 -11.05 -12.11
N LEU A 56 -2.81 -12.36 -12.25
CA LEU A 56 -1.97 -13.01 -13.26
C LEU A 56 -2.35 -12.58 -14.67
N CYS A 57 -3.64 -12.39 -14.89
CA CYS A 57 -4.20 -11.96 -16.17
C CYS A 57 -5.06 -10.72 -15.96
N LEU A 58 -4.79 -9.65 -16.70
CA LEU A 58 -5.51 -8.39 -16.64
C LEU A 58 -6.18 -8.09 -17.98
N GLN A 59 -7.45 -7.77 -17.92
CA GLN A 59 -8.27 -7.36 -19.08
C GLN A 59 -8.83 -5.95 -18.86
N PRO A 60 -9.01 -5.13 -19.92
CA PRO A 60 -9.56 -3.78 -19.81
C PRO A 60 -10.89 -3.72 -19.04
N LYS A 61 -11.81 -4.63 -19.31
CA LYS A 61 -13.11 -4.69 -18.61
C LYS A 61 -12.97 -4.89 -17.11
N MET A 62 -12.02 -5.71 -16.69
CA MET A 62 -11.77 -5.95 -15.26
C MET A 62 -11.29 -4.67 -14.56
N ALA A 63 -10.34 -3.96 -15.17
CA ALA A 63 -9.80 -2.71 -14.62
C ALA A 63 -10.89 -1.64 -14.42
N PHE A 64 -11.79 -1.47 -15.40
CA PHE A 64 -12.91 -0.52 -15.27
C PHE A 64 -13.94 -0.92 -14.22
N SER A 65 -14.17 -2.22 -14.04
CA SER A 65 -15.15 -2.73 -13.07
C SER A 65 -14.70 -2.53 -11.61
N TYR A 66 -13.41 -2.43 -11.36
CA TYR A 66 -12.85 -2.28 -10.01
C TYR A 66 -12.61 -0.83 -9.61
N ARG A 67 -12.65 0.11 -10.56
CA ARG A 67 -12.36 1.51 -10.27
C ARG A 67 -13.54 2.18 -9.54
N VAL A 68 -13.30 2.54 -8.29
CA VAL A 68 -14.24 3.33 -7.48
C VAL A 68 -13.68 4.74 -7.31
N PRO A 69 -14.43 5.79 -7.68
CA PRO A 69 -14.00 7.15 -7.46
C PRO A 69 -13.91 7.43 -5.94
N VAL A 70 -12.76 7.90 -5.51
CA VAL A 70 -12.51 8.26 -4.11
C VAL A 70 -12.57 9.78 -4.00
N THR A 71 -13.44 10.29 -3.12
CA THR A 71 -13.56 11.73 -2.88
C THR A 71 -12.44 12.22 -1.96
N GLN A 72 -11.95 13.42 -2.20
CA GLN A 72 -10.95 14.06 -1.33
C GLN A 72 -11.44 14.20 0.11
N GLN A 73 -12.73 14.49 0.30
CA GLN A 73 -13.33 14.61 1.62
C GLN A 73 -13.20 13.29 2.41
N LEU A 74 -13.56 12.16 1.80
CA LEU A 74 -13.47 10.86 2.45
C LEU A 74 -12.02 10.49 2.81
N LEU A 75 -11.06 10.80 1.91
CA LEU A 75 -9.64 10.61 2.21
C LEU A 75 -9.21 11.45 3.41
N HIS A 76 -9.64 12.71 3.46
CA HIS A 76 -9.29 13.62 4.54
C HIS A 76 -9.86 13.17 5.89
N GLU A 77 -11.12 12.72 5.90
CA GLU A 77 -11.77 12.16 7.09
C GLU A 77 -11.01 10.92 7.61
N LYS A 78 -10.63 10.00 6.73
CA LYS A 78 -9.87 8.80 7.11
C LYS A 78 -8.46 9.12 7.61
N LEU A 79 -7.75 10.03 6.94
CA LEU A 79 -6.42 10.46 7.37
C LEU A 79 -6.45 11.21 8.71
N SER A 80 -7.50 12.02 8.95
CA SER A 80 -7.69 12.69 10.24
C SER A 80 -7.99 11.69 11.36
N ALA A 81 -8.86 10.71 11.10
CA ALA A 81 -9.17 9.63 12.05
C ALA A 81 -7.91 8.79 12.37
N LEU A 82 -7.07 8.52 11.35
CA LEU A 82 -5.80 7.84 11.55
C LEU A 82 -4.87 8.65 12.46
N SER A 83 -4.72 9.96 12.20
CA SER A 83 -3.90 10.86 13.01
C SER A 83 -4.32 10.85 14.48
N LEU A 84 -5.62 10.94 14.76
CA LEU A 84 -6.17 10.85 16.11
C LEU A 84 -5.87 9.51 16.77
N SER A 85 -6.10 8.40 16.06
CA SER A 85 -5.82 7.06 16.57
C SER A 85 -4.33 6.86 16.89
N MET A 86 -3.45 7.45 16.08
CA MET A 86 -2.01 7.42 16.31
C MET A 86 -1.61 8.25 17.54
N GLN A 87 -2.14 9.46 17.70
CA GLN A 87 -1.88 10.33 18.86
C GLN A 87 -2.36 9.69 20.17
N ASP A 88 -3.52 9.04 20.15
CA ASP A 88 -4.08 8.32 21.28
C ASP A 88 -3.39 6.96 21.54
N ALA A 89 -2.41 6.61 20.72
CA ALA A 89 -1.72 5.31 20.75
C ALA A 89 -2.65 4.09 20.61
N ARG A 90 -3.77 4.24 19.90
CA ARG A 90 -4.73 3.16 19.63
C ARG A 90 -4.30 2.37 18.39
N GLN A 91 -3.34 1.46 18.59
CA GLN A 91 -2.71 0.70 17.50
C GLN A 91 -3.73 -0.07 16.63
N ALA A 92 -4.71 -0.76 17.26
CA ALA A 92 -5.68 -1.56 16.52
C ALA A 92 -6.54 -0.70 15.57
N ASP A 93 -7.01 0.46 16.04
CA ASP A 93 -7.82 1.39 15.27
C ASP A 93 -6.99 1.99 14.11
N ALA A 94 -5.74 2.39 14.40
CA ALA A 94 -4.84 2.93 13.40
C ALA A 94 -4.57 1.92 12.27
N LEU A 95 -4.34 0.64 12.60
CA LEU A 95 -4.12 -0.41 11.61
C LEU A 95 -5.39 -0.73 10.81
N ALA A 96 -6.58 -0.67 11.43
CA ALA A 96 -7.86 -0.85 10.73
C ALA A 96 -8.08 0.28 9.71
N ILE A 97 -7.86 1.54 10.10
CA ILE A 97 -7.98 2.69 9.18
C ILE A 97 -6.94 2.61 8.06
N LEU A 98 -5.71 2.16 8.35
CA LEU A 98 -4.68 1.94 7.32
C LEU A 98 -5.14 0.90 6.28
N GLN A 99 -5.81 -0.16 6.71
CA GLN A 99 -6.37 -1.17 5.80
C GLN A 99 -7.50 -0.60 4.94
N GLU A 100 -8.36 0.26 5.49
CA GLU A 100 -9.39 0.96 4.70
C GLU A 100 -8.75 1.89 3.66
N LEU A 101 -7.72 2.66 4.03
CA LEU A 101 -6.97 3.51 3.10
C LEU A 101 -6.30 2.69 1.99
N GLN A 102 -5.72 1.52 2.32
CA GLN A 102 -5.19 0.59 1.32
C GLN A 102 -6.26 0.17 0.32
N SER A 103 -7.45 -0.21 0.81
CA SER A 103 -8.58 -0.60 -0.04
C SER A 103 -9.01 0.57 -0.96
N MET A 104 -9.14 1.78 -0.41
CA MET A 104 -9.51 2.98 -1.17
C MET A 104 -8.49 3.29 -2.27
N VAL A 105 -7.19 3.25 -1.95
CA VAL A 105 -6.12 3.49 -2.93
C VAL A 105 -6.14 2.43 -4.03
N SER A 106 -6.26 1.16 -3.67
CA SER A 106 -6.30 0.05 -4.63
C SER A 106 -7.50 0.16 -5.58
N HIS A 107 -8.69 0.52 -5.07
CA HIS A 107 -9.88 0.69 -5.90
C HIS A 107 -9.89 2.00 -6.70
N SER A 108 -9.21 3.04 -6.24
CA SER A 108 -9.10 4.30 -7.00
C SER A 108 -8.27 4.13 -8.27
N MET A 109 -7.28 3.24 -8.25
CA MET A 109 -6.29 3.02 -9.33
C MET A 109 -5.64 4.34 -9.81
N SER A 110 -5.43 5.27 -8.88
CA SER A 110 -4.88 6.60 -9.17
C SER A 110 -3.53 6.79 -8.49
N ASP A 111 -2.50 7.08 -9.28
CA ASP A 111 -1.18 7.42 -8.77
C ASP A 111 -1.21 8.68 -7.91
N GLU A 112 -2.09 9.64 -8.23
CA GLU A 112 -2.26 10.88 -7.46
C GLU A 112 -2.81 10.60 -6.07
N VAL A 113 -3.89 9.79 -5.98
CA VAL A 113 -4.48 9.37 -4.71
C VAL A 113 -3.46 8.59 -3.89
N CYS A 114 -2.75 7.67 -4.51
CA CYS A 114 -1.71 6.88 -3.87
C CYS A 114 -0.59 7.78 -3.30
N SER A 115 -0.04 8.68 -4.12
CA SER A 115 1.03 9.58 -3.71
C SER A 115 0.57 10.53 -2.60
N PHE A 116 -0.66 11.04 -2.67
CA PHE A 116 -1.22 11.89 -1.63
C PHE A 116 -1.33 11.13 -0.29
N VAL A 117 -1.94 9.95 -0.29
CA VAL A 117 -2.10 9.13 0.93
C VAL A 117 -0.73 8.78 1.52
N MET A 118 0.22 8.36 0.70
CA MET A 118 1.56 8.00 1.18
C MET A 118 2.33 9.18 1.78
N THR A 119 2.21 10.36 1.16
CA THR A 119 2.80 11.59 1.70
C THR A 119 2.22 11.90 3.08
N GLN A 120 0.91 11.85 3.22
CA GLN A 120 0.24 12.11 4.50
C GLN A 120 0.61 11.08 5.57
N LEU A 121 0.66 9.79 5.22
CA LEU A 121 1.11 8.72 6.14
C LEU A 121 2.54 8.97 6.62
N THR A 122 3.45 9.32 5.71
CA THR A 122 4.84 9.61 6.05
C THR A 122 4.93 10.79 7.02
N VAL A 123 4.23 11.89 6.74
CA VAL A 123 4.21 13.07 7.60
C VAL A 123 3.64 12.75 8.98
N GLN A 124 2.55 12.00 9.07
CA GLN A 124 1.93 11.62 10.34
C GLN A 124 2.84 10.71 11.18
N MET A 125 3.47 9.70 10.56
CA MET A 125 4.41 8.82 11.26
C MET A 125 5.64 9.57 11.74
N TYR A 126 6.18 10.49 10.93
CA TYR A 126 7.31 11.31 11.32
C TYR A 126 6.95 12.27 12.47
N SER A 127 5.79 12.93 12.39
CA SER A 127 5.29 13.80 13.45
C SER A 127 5.11 13.04 14.77
N LEU A 128 4.55 11.83 14.71
CA LEU A 128 4.38 11.00 15.90
C LEU A 128 5.75 10.56 16.49
N SER A 129 6.67 10.11 15.63
CA SER A 129 8.03 9.75 16.04
C SER A 129 8.72 10.91 16.77
N SER A 130 8.64 12.10 16.18
CA SER A 130 9.22 13.33 16.76
C SER A 130 8.58 13.68 18.10
N SER A 131 7.24 13.56 18.22
CA SER A 131 6.52 13.89 19.47
C SER A 131 6.88 12.99 20.63
N PHE A 132 7.29 11.75 20.36
CA PHE A 132 7.71 10.78 21.38
C PHE A 132 9.23 10.64 21.51
N GLY A 133 10.03 11.41 20.73
CA GLY A 133 11.49 11.30 20.73
C GLY A 133 11.99 9.93 20.24
N VAL A 134 11.21 9.26 19.41
CA VAL A 134 11.56 7.96 18.80
C VAL A 134 12.18 8.24 17.43
N GLU A 135 13.32 7.65 17.14
CA GLU A 135 13.83 7.69 15.78
C GLU A 135 12.86 6.93 14.84
N PRO A 136 12.46 7.55 13.71
CA PRO A 136 11.61 6.86 12.75
C PRO A 136 12.34 5.60 12.26
N ALA A 137 11.69 4.45 12.38
CA ALA A 137 12.23 3.19 11.91
C ALA A 137 12.42 3.28 10.39
N SER A 138 13.69 3.36 9.95
CA SER A 138 14.13 3.43 8.55
C SER A 138 13.47 4.53 7.71
N GLY A 139 14.22 5.28 6.97
CA GLY A 139 13.89 6.48 6.21
C GLY A 139 12.51 6.58 5.55
N PRO A 140 12.18 7.73 5.00
CA PRO A 140 10.83 8.02 4.53
C PRO A 140 10.35 6.96 3.53
N LEU A 141 9.12 6.47 3.74
CA LEU A 141 8.43 5.46 2.92
C LEU A 141 8.50 5.72 1.40
N LEU A 142 8.68 6.98 1.02
CA LEU A 142 8.71 7.43 -0.37
C LEU A 142 10.10 7.82 -0.88
N LEU A 143 11.12 7.91 -0.03
CA LEU A 143 12.46 8.35 -0.43
C LEU A 143 13.43 7.18 -0.64
N GLY A 144 12.96 5.94 -0.55
CA GLY A 144 13.72 4.80 -1.04
C GLY A 144 13.91 4.92 -2.55
N THR A 145 15.11 4.64 -3.02
CA THR A 145 15.50 4.73 -4.44
C THR A 145 14.71 3.78 -5.35
N GLN A 146 13.86 2.94 -4.81
CA GLN A 146 13.03 1.99 -5.58
C GLN A 146 11.56 2.08 -5.17
N ARG A 147 10.70 2.37 -6.15
CA ARG A 147 9.25 2.27 -6.00
C ARG A 147 8.89 0.81 -5.64
N PRO A 148 8.06 0.57 -4.61
CA PRO A 148 7.58 -0.77 -4.31
C PRO A 148 6.93 -1.45 -5.52
N ALA A 149 6.99 -2.76 -5.58
CA ALA A 149 6.47 -3.54 -6.72
C ALA A 149 4.95 -3.41 -6.88
N SER A 150 4.23 -3.17 -5.79
CA SER A 150 2.77 -3.01 -5.78
C SER A 150 2.29 -2.12 -4.64
N ALA A 151 1.06 -1.62 -4.74
CA ALA A 151 0.38 -0.90 -3.67
C ALA A 151 0.27 -1.76 -2.40
N GLU A 152 0.01 -3.06 -2.54
CA GLU A 152 -0.03 -4.00 -1.42
C GLU A 152 1.30 -4.07 -0.67
N ALA A 153 2.42 -4.25 -1.38
CA ALA A 153 3.76 -4.27 -0.79
C ALA A 153 4.07 -2.96 -0.08
N MET A 154 3.65 -1.84 -0.65
CA MET A 154 3.82 -0.52 -0.08
C MET A 154 3.04 -0.36 1.24
N PHE A 155 1.76 -0.74 1.28
CA PHE A 155 0.96 -0.68 2.50
C PHE A 155 1.40 -1.71 3.55
N THR A 156 1.94 -2.86 3.14
CA THR A 156 2.55 -3.82 4.06
C THR A 156 3.75 -3.18 4.78
N SER A 157 4.63 -2.52 4.06
CA SER A 157 5.75 -1.78 4.66
C SER A 157 5.27 -0.68 5.61
N CYS A 158 4.22 0.08 5.24
CA CYS A 158 3.61 1.08 6.14
C CYS A 158 3.11 0.44 7.43
N ARG A 159 2.44 -0.70 7.33
CA ARG A 159 1.90 -1.45 8.49
C ARG A 159 3.01 -1.91 9.42
N GLU A 160 4.09 -2.44 8.87
CA GLU A 160 5.25 -2.87 9.64
C GLU A 160 5.91 -1.71 10.38
N GLN A 161 6.15 -0.59 9.68
CA GLN A 161 6.74 0.61 10.28
C GLN A 161 5.85 1.21 11.37
N MET A 162 4.54 1.28 11.13
CA MET A 162 3.57 1.76 12.12
C MET A 162 3.54 0.84 13.35
N THR A 163 3.57 -0.47 13.17
CA THR A 163 3.62 -1.45 14.26
C THR A 163 4.90 -1.29 15.08
N GLN A 164 6.04 -1.12 14.41
CA GLN A 164 7.32 -0.88 15.07
C GLN A 164 7.31 0.43 15.86
N LEU A 165 6.74 1.50 15.31
CA LEU A 165 6.62 2.79 15.97
C LEU A 165 5.78 2.67 17.26
N PHE A 166 4.63 2.01 17.23
CA PHE A 166 3.82 1.76 18.42
C PHE A 166 4.55 0.92 19.47
N SER A 167 5.32 -0.07 19.02
CA SER A 167 6.16 -0.88 19.91
C SER A 167 7.22 -0.04 20.63
N ASN A 168 7.90 0.82 19.88
CA ASN A 168 8.92 1.72 20.43
C ASN A 168 8.31 2.71 21.43
N ILE A 169 7.17 3.32 21.12
CA ILE A 169 6.44 4.23 22.03
C ILE A 169 6.04 3.50 23.32
N ARG A 170 5.55 2.26 23.21
CA ARG A 170 5.16 1.44 24.37
C ARG A 170 6.37 1.16 25.26
N ASN A 171 7.49 0.77 24.69
CA ASN A 171 8.72 0.49 25.41
C ASN A 171 9.25 1.72 26.16
N LEU A 172 9.23 2.91 25.54
CA LEU A 172 9.60 4.15 26.20
C LEU A 172 8.72 4.48 27.40
N ARG A 173 7.39 4.32 27.27
CA ARG A 173 6.45 4.54 28.38
C ARG A 173 6.71 3.58 29.54
N THR A 174 7.01 2.33 29.25
CA THR A 174 7.32 1.32 30.26
C THR A 174 8.62 1.65 30.98
N THR A 175 9.68 2.03 30.27
CA THR A 175 10.96 2.39 30.84
C THR A 175 10.86 3.67 31.69
N SER A 176 10.11 4.68 31.24
CA SER A 176 9.89 5.91 32.02
C SER A 176 9.15 5.63 33.32
N ASN A 177 8.15 4.77 33.33
CA ASN A 177 7.42 4.40 34.54
C ASN A 177 8.30 3.64 35.54
N THR A 178 9.15 2.71 35.09
CA THR A 178 10.08 2.00 35.98
C THR A 178 11.10 2.94 36.60
N THR A 179 11.61 3.90 35.84
CA THR A 179 12.55 4.90 36.37
C THR A 179 11.88 5.80 37.40
N ILE A 180 10.65 6.24 37.19
CA ILE A 180 9.88 7.02 38.18
C ILE A 180 9.63 6.21 39.45
N ASP A 181 9.23 4.95 39.33
CA ASP A 181 9.01 4.07 40.47
C ASP A 181 10.31 3.82 41.28
N GLU A 182 11.44 3.69 40.59
CA GLU A 182 12.75 3.58 41.23
C GLU A 182 13.11 4.87 41.99
N VAL A 183 12.94 6.04 41.37
CA VAL A 183 13.22 7.34 42.06
C VAL A 183 12.31 7.53 43.26
N CYS A 184 11.01 7.19 43.15
CA CYS A 184 10.06 7.29 44.26
C CYS A 184 10.38 6.35 45.44
N ARG A 185 11.17 5.27 45.26
CA ARG A 185 11.64 4.38 46.31
C ARG A 185 12.84 4.91 47.09
N PHE A 186 13.55 5.87 46.52
CA PHE A 186 14.74 6.47 47.13
C PHE A 186 14.47 7.81 47.82
N VAL A 187 13.25 8.34 47.77
CA VAL A 187 12.74 9.52 48.49
C VAL A 187 11.86 9.08 49.66
#